data_2d02826683cf9ac66351119cd6638039
#
_entry.id   2d02826683cf9ac66351119cd6638039
#
_cell.length_a   1.000
_cell.length_b   1.000
_cell.length_c   1.000
_cell.angle_alpha   90.00
_cell.angle_beta   90.00
_cell.angle_gamma   90.00
#
_symmetry.space_group_name_H-M   'P 1'
#
loop_
_entity.id
_entity.type
_entity.pdbx_description
1 polymer ?
#
loop_
_entity_poly.entity_id
_entity_poly.type
_entity_poly.pdbx_seq_one_letter_code
_entity_poly.pdbx_strand_id
1 'polypeptide(L)'
;MYGLQRSGTNYFETLMHLNYPDATFLNGDLRNEITHKHFRLYPDKSIIPEPQFDNTLQVPDFADFEQQLGTAAPDLYVIISKDPIGWYTSYLRWSKKNNWPKVNHHYIEEYNMFYGMWMHYATQTHKILFVQYKTLLKNPDAVLQKVAAKLHYPVRDAITNTRKVYASKRFTDKKKQDTLNEAYRSELSEVELQDLYQHLNTEVAAFLGYTSGR
;
A
#
# COMPACT_ATOMS: atom_id res chain seq x y z
N MET A 1 7.39 -5.62 3.76
CA MET A 1 6.23 -4.72 3.61
C MET A 1 6.07 -4.31 2.17
N TYR A 2 4.81 -4.27 1.66
CA TYR A 2 4.50 -3.83 0.29
C TYR A 2 3.30 -2.87 0.28
N GLY A 3 3.21 -2.05 -0.75
CA GLY A 3 2.09 -1.15 -1.00
C GLY A 3 2.38 -0.25 -2.19
N LEU A 4 1.35 0.18 -2.88
CA LEU A 4 1.53 1.14 -3.98
C LEU A 4 2.16 2.44 -3.48
N GLN A 5 2.84 3.18 -4.36
CA GLN A 5 3.28 4.52 -4.03
C GLN A 5 2.09 5.34 -3.52
N ARG A 6 2.31 6.15 -2.53
CA ARG A 6 1.29 7.00 -1.87
C ARG A 6 0.28 6.26 -0.98
N SER A 7 0.44 4.95 -0.75
CA SER A 7 -0.43 4.17 0.17
C SER A 7 -0.13 4.38 1.66
N GLY A 8 1.01 4.99 2.02
CA GLY A 8 1.37 5.24 3.43
C GLY A 8 2.46 4.34 4.00
N THR A 9 3.16 3.57 3.17
CA THR A 9 4.24 2.65 3.58
C THR A 9 5.30 3.32 4.44
N ASN A 10 5.78 4.51 4.08
CA ASN A 10 6.79 5.22 4.86
C ASN A 10 6.34 5.58 6.29
N TYR A 11 5.06 5.88 6.48
CA TYR A 11 4.53 6.19 7.81
C TYR A 11 4.50 4.93 8.68
N PHE A 12 4.04 3.82 8.13
CA PHE A 12 4.06 2.53 8.82
C PHE A 12 5.48 2.11 9.20
N GLU A 13 6.41 2.17 8.26
CA GLU A 13 7.83 1.85 8.47
C GLU A 13 8.43 2.68 9.61
N THR A 14 8.19 4.00 9.60
CA THR A 14 8.67 4.89 10.67
C THR A 14 8.08 4.53 12.04
N LEU A 15 6.78 4.20 12.10
CA LEU A 15 6.14 3.78 13.33
C LEU A 15 6.72 2.46 13.86
N MET A 16 6.96 1.49 12.98
CA MET A 16 7.58 0.22 13.36
C MET A 16 8.98 0.42 13.92
N HIS A 17 9.84 1.16 13.24
CA HIS A 17 11.21 1.44 13.73
C HIS A 17 11.23 2.16 15.09
N LEU A 18 10.27 3.05 15.34
CA LEU A 18 10.18 3.75 16.63
C LEU A 18 9.76 2.85 17.78
N ASN A 19 8.93 1.86 17.49
CA ASN A 19 8.30 1.05 18.52
C ASN A 19 8.89 -0.35 18.63
N TYR A 20 9.39 -0.89 17.54
CA TYR A 20 9.98 -2.22 17.44
C TYR A 20 11.33 -2.12 16.71
N PRO A 21 12.38 -1.58 17.35
CA PRO A 21 13.68 -1.36 16.71
C PRO A 21 14.36 -2.66 16.27
N ASP A 22 14.00 -3.78 16.88
CA ASP A 22 14.52 -5.10 16.52
C ASP A 22 13.81 -5.72 15.31
N ALA A 23 12.71 -5.10 14.85
CA ALA A 23 12.02 -5.55 13.64
C ALA A 23 12.81 -5.13 12.40
N THR A 24 13.23 -6.11 11.61
CA THR A 24 13.97 -5.88 10.38
C THR A 24 13.03 -5.80 9.18
N PHE A 25 13.15 -4.73 8.40
CA PHE A 25 12.52 -4.63 7.09
C PHE A 25 13.46 -5.18 6.03
N LEU A 26 13.02 -6.24 5.35
CA LEU A 26 13.82 -6.89 4.28
C LEU A 26 13.59 -6.22 2.90
N ASN A 27 13.04 -5.00 2.89
CA ASN A 27 12.83 -4.26 1.66
C ASN A 27 14.16 -3.69 1.14
N GLY A 28 14.48 -3.98 -0.12
CA GLY A 28 15.61 -3.39 -0.83
C GLY A 28 15.33 -1.96 -1.32
N ASP A 29 16.38 -1.22 -1.61
CA ASP A 29 16.30 0.17 -2.10
C ASP A 29 16.12 0.27 -3.61
N LEU A 30 16.52 -0.75 -4.36
CA LEU A 30 16.45 -0.75 -5.81
C LEU A 30 15.03 -1.03 -6.29
N ARG A 31 14.49 -0.10 -7.05
CA ARG A 31 13.07 -0.09 -7.46
C ARG A 31 12.66 -1.26 -8.35
N ASN A 32 13.57 -1.81 -9.09
CA ASN A 32 13.34 -2.94 -10.00
C ASN A 32 13.56 -4.31 -9.33
N GLU A 33 13.85 -4.35 -8.03
CA GLU A 33 13.97 -5.60 -7.30
C GLU A 33 12.65 -6.01 -6.65
N ILE A 34 12.38 -7.31 -6.65
CA ILE A 34 11.20 -7.92 -6.03
C ILE A 34 11.06 -7.56 -4.54
N THR A 35 12.16 -7.29 -3.85
CA THR A 35 12.19 -6.85 -2.46
C THR A 35 11.75 -5.41 -2.26
N HIS A 36 11.73 -4.57 -3.31
CA HIS A 36 11.34 -3.17 -3.17
C HIS A 36 9.87 -3.03 -2.75
N LYS A 37 9.60 -2.19 -1.76
CA LYS A 37 8.25 -2.02 -1.16
C LYS A 37 7.13 -1.57 -2.11
N HIS A 38 7.48 -1.06 -3.28
CA HIS A 38 6.54 -0.66 -4.33
C HIS A 38 6.65 -1.54 -5.58
N PHE A 39 7.27 -2.71 -5.45
CA PHE A 39 7.37 -3.67 -6.54
C PHE A 39 5.99 -4.06 -7.05
N ARG A 40 5.83 -4.18 -8.38
CA ARG A 40 4.57 -4.49 -9.02
C ARG A 40 4.46 -5.98 -9.28
N LEU A 41 3.37 -6.56 -8.82
CA LEU A 41 2.96 -7.93 -9.13
C LEU A 41 1.69 -7.87 -9.95
N TYR A 42 1.68 -8.48 -11.11
CA TYR A 42 0.52 -8.50 -12.00
C TYR A 42 0.26 -9.91 -12.51
N PRO A 43 -1.02 -10.28 -12.71
CA PRO A 43 -1.37 -11.60 -13.23
C PRO A 43 -0.95 -11.77 -14.69
N ASP A 44 -0.83 -10.69 -15.42
CA ASP A 44 -0.40 -10.69 -16.83
C ASP A 44 0.31 -9.36 -17.17
N LYS A 45 0.80 -9.25 -18.40
CA LYS A 45 1.48 -8.05 -18.93
C LYS A 45 0.55 -7.14 -19.74
N SER A 46 -0.75 -7.31 -19.64
CA SER A 46 -1.74 -6.51 -20.38
C SER A 46 -1.70 -5.03 -20.02
N ILE A 47 -1.28 -4.73 -18.78
CA ILE A 47 -1.05 -3.37 -18.32
C ILE A 47 0.45 -3.15 -18.15
N ILE A 48 0.96 -2.18 -18.86
CA ILE A 48 2.31 -1.68 -18.68
C ILE A 48 2.21 -0.60 -17.59
N PRO A 49 2.70 -0.86 -16.37
CA PRO A 49 2.79 0.16 -15.35
C PRO A 49 3.73 1.25 -15.83
N GLU A 50 3.75 2.34 -15.11
CA GLU A 50 4.63 3.43 -15.39
C GLU A 50 5.97 3.01 -15.96
N PRO A 51 6.42 3.63 -17.09
CA PRO A 51 7.67 3.27 -17.74
C PRO A 51 8.91 3.35 -16.84
N GLN A 52 8.83 4.11 -15.74
CA GLN A 52 9.92 4.20 -14.77
C GLN A 52 9.96 3.05 -13.75
N PHE A 53 8.94 2.19 -13.73
CA PHE A 53 8.88 0.99 -12.92
C PHE A 53 8.82 -0.22 -13.84
N ASP A 54 9.95 -0.50 -14.48
CA ASP A 54 10.16 -1.72 -15.27
C ASP A 54 10.38 -2.93 -14.34
N ASN A 55 9.47 -3.10 -13.40
CA ASN A 55 9.55 -4.12 -12.36
C ASN A 55 8.24 -4.90 -12.23
N THR A 56 7.59 -5.18 -13.35
CA THR A 56 6.47 -6.11 -13.37
C THR A 56 6.93 -7.54 -13.37
N LEU A 57 6.42 -8.31 -12.44
CA LEU A 57 6.66 -9.74 -12.37
C LEU A 57 5.34 -10.47 -12.41
N GLN A 58 5.25 -11.45 -13.31
CA GLN A 58 4.16 -12.40 -13.33
C GLN A 58 4.52 -13.58 -12.44
N VAL A 59 3.89 -13.68 -11.30
CA VAL A 59 4.06 -14.80 -10.38
C VAL A 59 2.67 -15.22 -9.92
N PRO A 60 2.06 -16.24 -10.53
CA PRO A 60 0.70 -16.65 -10.24
C PRO A 60 0.56 -17.20 -8.82
N ASP A 61 1.59 -17.86 -8.30
CA ASP A 61 1.54 -18.54 -7.00
C ASP A 61 2.42 -17.88 -5.95
N PHE A 62 1.95 -17.89 -4.70
CA PHE A 62 2.69 -17.33 -3.59
C PHE A 62 3.99 -18.08 -3.30
N ALA A 63 4.00 -19.41 -3.51
CA ALA A 63 5.21 -20.22 -3.34
C ALA A 63 6.32 -19.81 -4.31
N ASP A 64 5.98 -19.57 -5.57
CA ASP A 64 6.93 -19.09 -6.59
C ASP A 64 7.44 -17.68 -6.25
N PHE A 65 6.57 -16.83 -5.70
CA PHE A 65 6.95 -15.52 -5.22
C PHE A 65 7.96 -15.60 -4.07
N GLU A 66 7.71 -16.46 -3.05
CA GLU A 66 8.67 -16.67 -1.95
C GLU A 66 9.97 -17.31 -2.45
N GLN A 67 9.91 -18.21 -3.40
CA GLN A 67 11.11 -18.81 -4.00
C GLN A 67 11.99 -17.74 -4.68
N GLN A 68 11.41 -16.77 -5.36
CA GLN A 68 12.14 -15.67 -5.98
C GLN A 68 12.75 -14.70 -4.96
N LEU A 69 12.13 -14.53 -3.79
CA LEU A 69 12.70 -13.79 -2.68
C LEU A 69 13.88 -14.54 -2.04
N GLY A 70 13.89 -15.87 -2.11
CA GLY A 70 14.94 -16.70 -1.52
C GLY A 70 15.12 -16.42 -0.02
N THR A 71 16.33 -16.10 0.40
CA THR A 71 16.67 -15.79 1.81
C THR A 71 16.08 -14.47 2.30
N ALA A 72 15.52 -13.64 1.42
CA ALA A 72 14.82 -12.42 1.78
C ALA A 72 13.32 -12.62 2.01
N ALA A 73 12.81 -13.87 2.04
CA ALA A 73 11.42 -14.16 2.40
C ALA A 73 11.19 -13.84 3.89
N PRO A 74 10.23 -12.94 4.21
CA PRO A 74 9.98 -12.52 5.57
C PRO A 74 9.05 -13.47 6.32
N ASP A 75 9.03 -13.35 7.67
CA ASP A 75 8.03 -14.01 8.51
C ASP A 75 6.63 -13.45 8.31
N LEU A 76 6.52 -12.18 7.91
CA LEU A 76 5.25 -11.48 7.71
C LEU A 76 5.31 -10.48 6.55
N TYR A 77 4.35 -10.60 5.63
CA TYR A 77 4.09 -9.64 4.57
C TYR A 77 3.03 -8.64 5.04
N VAL A 78 3.41 -7.40 5.30
CA VAL A 78 2.46 -6.33 5.62
C VAL A 78 2.12 -5.57 4.35
N ILE A 79 0.85 -5.61 3.96
CA ILE A 79 0.35 -4.96 2.74
C ILE A 79 -0.42 -3.70 3.13
N ILE A 80 0.13 -2.53 2.79
CA ILE A 80 -0.47 -1.25 3.13
C ILE A 80 -1.37 -0.79 1.99
N SER A 81 -2.65 -0.62 2.29
CA SER A 81 -3.63 -0.09 1.35
C SER A 81 -4.16 1.28 1.79
N LYS A 82 -4.59 2.07 0.82
CA LYS A 82 -5.29 3.33 1.02
C LYS A 82 -6.63 3.25 0.29
N ASP A 83 -7.63 4.00 0.75
CA ASP A 83 -8.90 4.16 0.03
C ASP A 83 -8.65 4.43 -1.46
N PRO A 84 -9.35 3.73 -2.38
CA PRO A 84 -9.06 3.83 -3.82
C PRO A 84 -9.11 5.27 -4.35
N ILE A 85 -10.10 6.06 -3.95
CA ILE A 85 -10.23 7.47 -4.37
C ILE A 85 -9.07 8.29 -3.79
N GLY A 86 -8.81 8.12 -2.49
CA GLY A 86 -7.73 8.81 -1.80
C GLY A 86 -6.34 8.42 -2.32
N TRP A 87 -6.16 7.18 -2.77
CA TRP A 87 -4.95 6.75 -3.44
C TRP A 87 -4.85 7.39 -4.83
N TYR A 88 -5.89 7.27 -5.64
CA TYR A 88 -5.94 7.78 -7.01
C TYR A 88 -5.65 9.29 -7.08
N THR A 89 -6.34 10.10 -6.29
CA THR A 89 -6.09 11.56 -6.23
C THR A 89 -4.64 11.88 -5.84
N SER A 90 -4.10 11.16 -4.86
CA SER A 90 -2.72 11.33 -4.41
C SER A 90 -1.70 10.90 -5.47
N TYR A 91 -2.01 9.86 -6.23
CA TYR A 91 -1.17 9.31 -7.29
C TYR A 91 -1.16 10.22 -8.52
N LEU A 92 -2.33 10.71 -8.94
CA LEU A 92 -2.46 11.72 -10.00
C LEU A 92 -1.64 12.98 -9.71
N ARG A 93 -1.75 13.51 -8.49
CA ARG A 93 -0.94 14.68 -8.09
C ARG A 93 0.56 14.39 -8.15
N TRP A 94 0.93 13.18 -7.77
CA TRP A 94 2.33 12.74 -7.80
C TRP A 94 2.85 12.59 -9.22
N SER A 95 2.08 11.98 -10.12
CA SER A 95 2.43 11.80 -11.53
C SER A 95 2.60 13.14 -12.23
N LYS A 96 1.66 14.07 -12.04
CA LYS A 96 1.74 15.45 -12.58
C LYS A 96 2.98 16.19 -12.07
N LYS A 97 3.25 16.09 -10.74
CA LYS A 97 4.41 16.77 -10.12
C LYS A 97 5.75 16.26 -10.67
N ASN A 98 5.84 15.00 -11.03
CA ASN A 98 7.07 14.39 -11.51
C ASN A 98 7.13 14.25 -13.04
N ASN A 99 6.18 14.85 -13.74
CA ASN A 99 6.10 14.82 -15.21
C ASN A 99 6.16 13.40 -15.78
N TRP A 100 5.38 12.49 -15.17
CA TRP A 100 5.36 11.12 -15.63
C TRP A 100 4.78 11.02 -17.04
N PRO A 101 5.28 10.10 -17.88
CA PRO A 101 4.71 9.86 -19.19
C PRO A 101 3.23 9.49 -19.07
N LYS A 102 2.47 9.83 -20.10
CA LYS A 102 1.09 9.36 -20.20
C LYS A 102 1.08 7.86 -20.35
N VAL A 103 0.26 7.19 -19.56
CA VAL A 103 -0.04 5.76 -19.70
C VAL A 103 -1.28 5.56 -20.57
N ASN A 104 -1.42 4.36 -21.11
CA ASN A 104 -2.54 3.97 -21.96
C ASN A 104 -3.70 3.30 -21.20
N HIS A 105 -3.64 3.30 -19.88
CA HIS A 105 -4.61 2.70 -19.00
C HIS A 105 -5.07 3.70 -17.92
N HIS A 106 -6.20 3.40 -17.27
CA HIS A 106 -6.63 4.16 -16.11
C HIS A 106 -5.79 3.76 -14.89
N TYR A 107 -5.25 4.72 -14.13
CA TYR A 107 -4.35 4.41 -12.99
C TYR A 107 -4.98 3.49 -11.94
N ILE A 108 -6.32 3.50 -11.78
CA ILE A 108 -6.99 2.62 -10.82
C ILE A 108 -6.83 1.13 -11.18
N GLU A 109 -6.54 0.81 -12.43
CA GLU A 109 -6.26 -0.57 -12.85
C GLU A 109 -4.97 -1.09 -12.21
N GLU A 110 -3.96 -0.25 -12.02
CA GLU A 110 -2.77 -0.62 -11.24
C GLU A 110 -3.11 -0.97 -9.78
N TYR A 111 -4.08 -0.25 -9.21
CA TYR A 111 -4.61 -0.54 -7.87
C TYR A 111 -5.27 -1.93 -7.83
N ASN A 112 -6.16 -2.19 -8.79
CA ASN A 112 -6.88 -3.45 -8.88
C ASN A 112 -5.92 -4.64 -9.00
N MET A 113 -4.95 -4.53 -9.89
CA MET A 113 -4.00 -5.61 -10.16
C MET A 113 -3.07 -5.85 -8.97
N PHE A 114 -2.48 -4.79 -8.42
CA PHE A 114 -1.57 -4.93 -7.29
C PHE A 114 -2.26 -5.57 -6.08
N TYR A 115 -3.40 -5.03 -5.65
CA TYR A 115 -4.09 -5.58 -4.49
C TYR A 115 -4.84 -6.87 -4.79
N GLY A 116 -5.28 -7.08 -6.03
CA GLY A 116 -5.86 -8.35 -6.48
C GLY A 116 -4.87 -9.51 -6.35
N MET A 117 -3.61 -9.31 -6.74
CA MET A 117 -2.57 -10.31 -6.55
C MET A 117 -2.30 -10.60 -5.07
N TRP A 118 -2.20 -9.58 -4.23
CA TRP A 118 -2.02 -9.79 -2.79
C TRP A 118 -3.24 -10.46 -2.14
N MET A 119 -4.45 -10.14 -2.61
CA MET A 119 -5.68 -10.83 -2.20
C MET A 119 -5.63 -12.31 -2.59
N HIS A 120 -5.22 -12.62 -3.82
CA HIS A 120 -5.04 -14.00 -4.28
C HIS A 120 -3.99 -14.74 -3.43
N TYR A 121 -2.83 -14.16 -3.18
CA TYR A 121 -1.80 -14.74 -2.32
C TYR A 121 -2.31 -14.99 -0.89
N ALA A 122 -3.16 -14.13 -0.36
CA ALA A 122 -3.73 -14.31 0.97
C ALA A 122 -4.63 -15.54 1.10
N THR A 123 -5.09 -16.14 -0.01
CA THR A 123 -5.78 -17.43 0.01
C THR A 123 -4.82 -18.61 0.17
N GLN A 124 -3.53 -18.41 -0.08
CA GLN A 124 -2.50 -19.46 -0.12
C GLN A 124 -1.62 -19.46 1.13
N THR A 125 -1.63 -18.39 1.93
CA THR A 125 -0.74 -18.27 3.10
C THR A 125 -1.33 -17.42 4.21
N HIS A 126 -0.94 -17.70 5.45
CA HIS A 126 -1.27 -16.92 6.65
C HIS A 126 -0.23 -15.83 6.96
N LYS A 127 0.83 -15.73 6.16
CA LYS A 127 1.92 -14.76 6.36
C LYS A 127 1.55 -13.33 5.90
N ILE A 128 0.34 -13.10 5.35
CA ILE A 128 -0.06 -11.80 4.82
C ILE A 128 -0.98 -11.08 5.80
N LEU A 129 -0.69 -9.81 6.05
CA LEU A 129 -1.50 -8.91 6.87
C LEU A 129 -1.80 -7.63 6.10
N PHE A 130 -3.08 -7.38 5.83
CA PHE A 130 -3.52 -6.12 5.25
C PHE A 130 -3.71 -5.05 6.32
N VAL A 131 -3.20 -3.85 6.02
CA VAL A 131 -3.29 -2.68 6.88
C VAL A 131 -3.84 -1.52 6.08
N GLN A 132 -5.02 -1.05 6.46
CA GLN A 132 -5.59 0.17 5.89
C GLN A 132 -4.87 1.40 6.44
N TYR A 133 -4.46 2.30 5.57
CA TYR A 133 -3.81 3.56 5.96
C TYR A 133 -4.69 4.43 6.86
N LYS A 134 -6.00 4.48 6.62
CA LYS A 134 -6.96 5.22 7.46
C LYS A 134 -7.01 4.65 8.87
N THR A 135 -7.04 3.33 9.02
CA THR A 135 -6.99 2.65 10.33
C THR A 135 -5.66 2.92 11.03
N LEU A 136 -4.55 2.85 10.30
CA LEU A 136 -3.22 3.17 10.82
C LEU A 136 -3.14 4.62 11.34
N LEU A 137 -3.76 5.58 10.64
CA LEU A 137 -3.81 6.98 11.10
C LEU A 137 -4.70 7.18 12.32
N LYS A 138 -5.85 6.45 12.38
CA LYS A 138 -6.84 6.59 13.43
C LYS A 138 -6.38 5.92 14.73
N ASN A 139 -5.86 4.71 14.62
CA ASN A 139 -5.45 3.90 15.76
C ASN A 139 -4.14 3.14 15.47
N PRO A 140 -3.01 3.84 15.46
CA PRO A 140 -1.70 3.23 15.21
C PRO A 140 -1.35 2.15 16.25
N ASP A 141 -1.76 2.32 17.51
CA ASP A 141 -1.53 1.33 18.58
C ASP A 141 -2.07 -0.04 18.21
N ALA A 142 -3.36 -0.12 17.90
CA ALA A 142 -4.00 -1.38 17.55
C ALA A 142 -3.38 -2.03 16.32
N VAL A 143 -2.96 -1.23 15.33
CA VAL A 143 -2.31 -1.75 14.12
C VAL A 143 -0.93 -2.32 14.44
N LEU A 144 -0.11 -1.60 15.20
CA LEU A 144 1.23 -2.07 15.54
C LEU A 144 1.18 -3.29 16.47
N GLN A 145 0.27 -3.33 17.43
CA GLN A 145 0.07 -4.50 18.29
C GLN A 145 -0.35 -5.72 17.48
N LYS A 146 -1.22 -5.56 16.46
CA LYS A 146 -1.61 -6.66 15.58
C LYS A 146 -0.41 -7.20 14.77
N VAL A 147 0.46 -6.32 14.28
CA VAL A 147 1.70 -6.70 13.60
C VAL A 147 2.65 -7.40 14.55
N ALA A 148 2.87 -6.84 15.73
CA ALA A 148 3.74 -7.39 16.77
C ALA A 148 3.28 -8.81 17.19
N ALA A 149 1.97 -8.99 17.41
CA ALA A 149 1.42 -10.30 17.74
C ALA A 149 1.66 -11.35 16.65
N LYS A 150 1.57 -10.95 15.36
CA LYS A 150 1.88 -11.83 14.23
C LYS A 150 3.36 -12.21 14.14
N LEU A 151 4.24 -11.34 14.61
CA LEU A 151 5.69 -11.54 14.67
C LEU A 151 6.18 -12.08 16.02
N HIS A 152 5.26 -12.41 16.93
CA HIS A 152 5.57 -12.85 18.28
C HIS A 152 6.43 -11.88 19.09
N TYR A 153 6.35 -10.58 18.78
CA TYR A 153 6.95 -9.53 19.61
C TYR A 153 6.11 -9.26 20.87
N PRO A 154 6.74 -8.81 21.94
CA PRO A 154 6.01 -8.46 23.16
C PRO A 154 5.05 -7.28 22.90
N VAL A 155 3.85 -7.39 23.48
CA VAL A 155 2.87 -6.31 23.49
C VAL A 155 3.45 -5.14 24.29
N ARG A 156 3.29 -3.91 23.80
CA ARG A 156 3.67 -2.69 24.48
C ARG A 156 2.45 -2.01 25.08
N ASP A 157 2.61 -1.45 26.30
CA ASP A 157 1.53 -0.73 26.97
C ASP A 157 1.10 0.53 26.22
N ALA A 158 2.04 1.17 25.53
CA ALA A 158 1.78 2.32 24.68
C ALA A 158 2.78 2.38 23.54
N ILE A 159 2.37 2.93 22.42
CA ILE A 159 3.26 3.20 21.29
C ILE A 159 3.68 4.68 21.24
N THR A 160 4.90 4.91 20.77
CA THR A 160 5.36 6.24 20.39
C THR A 160 4.86 6.57 19.00
N ASN A 161 3.97 7.55 18.90
CA ASN A 161 3.48 8.05 17.61
C ASN A 161 4.43 9.11 17.04
N THR A 162 4.38 9.32 15.74
CA THR A 162 5.22 10.30 15.06
C THR A 162 4.45 11.09 14.02
N ARG A 163 4.85 12.34 13.82
CA ARG A 163 4.44 13.16 12.68
C ARG A 163 5.44 13.10 11.52
N LYS A 164 6.58 12.45 11.72
CA LYS A 164 7.58 12.26 10.65
C LYS A 164 7.13 11.12 9.75
N VAL A 165 7.11 11.36 8.47
CA VAL A 165 6.69 10.36 7.46
C VAL A 165 7.87 9.86 6.65
N TYR A 166 8.92 10.67 6.50
CA TYR A 166 10.17 10.35 5.85
C TYR A 166 11.15 11.53 6.03
N ALA A 167 12.37 11.27 6.46
CA ALA A 167 13.43 12.26 6.61
C ALA A 167 12.96 13.59 7.27
N SER A 168 12.84 14.66 6.49
CA SER A 168 12.42 15.99 6.95
C SER A 168 10.92 16.27 6.77
N LYS A 169 10.14 15.36 6.13
CA LYS A 169 8.73 15.62 5.85
C LYS A 169 7.85 15.31 7.05
N ARG A 170 7.15 16.32 7.54
CA ARG A 170 6.16 16.18 8.62
C ARG A 170 4.77 15.97 8.02
N PHE A 171 4.04 15.04 8.61
CA PHE A 171 2.62 14.86 8.38
C PHE A 171 1.86 15.80 9.32
N THR A 172 1.25 16.85 8.78
CA THR A 172 0.52 17.83 9.58
C THR A 172 -0.80 17.28 10.09
N ASP A 173 -1.27 17.78 11.25
CA ASP A 173 -2.58 17.39 11.79
C ASP A 173 -3.71 17.68 10.81
N LYS A 174 -3.63 18.80 10.07
CA LYS A 174 -4.58 19.11 9.00
C LYS A 174 -4.62 17.97 7.97
N LYS A 175 -3.48 17.54 7.44
CA LYS A 175 -3.44 16.44 6.46
C LYS A 175 -3.98 15.12 7.02
N LYS A 176 -3.74 14.87 8.31
CA LYS A 176 -4.30 13.72 9.01
C LYS A 176 -5.83 13.81 9.02
N GLN A 177 -6.37 14.94 9.45
CA GLN A 177 -7.82 15.17 9.49
C GLN A 177 -8.45 15.14 8.11
N ASP A 178 -7.85 15.80 7.11
CA ASP A 178 -8.31 15.76 5.72
C ASP A 178 -8.40 14.30 5.21
N THR A 179 -7.43 13.46 5.57
CA THR A 179 -7.45 12.03 5.20
C THR A 179 -8.54 11.27 5.95
N LEU A 180 -8.69 11.50 7.26
CA LEU A 180 -9.70 10.83 8.09
C LEU A 180 -11.12 11.22 7.70
N ASN A 181 -11.33 12.48 7.31
CA ASN A 181 -12.60 13.05 6.87
C ASN A 181 -12.85 12.85 5.35
N GLU A 182 -11.96 12.13 4.66
CA GLU A 182 -12.09 11.82 3.23
C GLU A 182 -12.20 13.07 2.33
N ALA A 183 -11.56 14.18 2.73
CA ALA A 183 -11.59 15.44 1.99
C ALA A 183 -11.11 15.30 0.52
N TYR A 184 -10.33 14.26 0.22
CA TYR A 184 -9.89 13.94 -1.14
C TYR A 184 -11.04 13.60 -2.10
N ARG A 185 -12.23 13.25 -1.61
CA ARG A 185 -13.38 12.97 -2.46
C ARG A 185 -13.86 14.20 -3.21
N SER A 186 -13.76 15.37 -2.60
CA SER A 186 -14.12 16.65 -3.24
C SER A 186 -13.06 17.16 -4.24
N GLU A 187 -11.96 16.48 -4.39
CA GLU A 187 -10.91 16.84 -5.37
C GLU A 187 -11.24 16.34 -6.78
N LEU A 188 -12.19 15.41 -6.91
CA LEU A 188 -12.66 14.87 -8.19
C LEU A 188 -14.07 15.40 -8.50
N SER A 189 -14.30 15.70 -9.75
CA SER A 189 -15.64 15.96 -10.26
C SER A 189 -16.48 14.68 -10.25
N GLU A 190 -17.80 14.81 -10.36
CA GLU A 190 -18.70 13.64 -10.45
C GLU A 190 -18.36 12.74 -11.65
N VAL A 191 -17.96 13.33 -12.77
CA VAL A 191 -17.56 12.59 -13.98
C VAL A 191 -16.28 11.78 -13.71
N GLU A 192 -15.27 12.37 -13.06
CA GLU A 192 -14.04 11.67 -12.71
C GLU A 192 -14.27 10.57 -11.68
N LEU A 193 -15.19 10.79 -10.75
CA LEU A 193 -15.59 9.75 -9.78
C LEU A 193 -16.31 8.58 -10.47
N GLN A 194 -17.21 8.87 -11.39
CA GLN A 194 -17.92 7.84 -12.17
C GLN A 194 -16.95 7.04 -13.01
N ASP A 195 -16.02 7.70 -13.71
CA ASP A 195 -14.97 7.06 -14.50
C ASP A 195 -14.08 6.16 -13.62
N LEU A 196 -13.66 6.65 -12.45
CA LEU A 196 -12.91 5.84 -11.50
C LEU A 196 -13.69 4.60 -11.07
N TYR A 197 -14.98 4.73 -10.74
CA TYR A 197 -15.80 3.58 -10.32
C TYR A 197 -16.07 2.57 -11.44
N GLN A 198 -16.11 2.99 -12.70
CA GLN A 198 -16.23 2.08 -13.83
C GLN A 198 -15.00 1.18 -13.99
N HIS A 199 -13.82 1.67 -13.63
CA HIS A 199 -12.56 0.95 -13.72
C HIS A 199 -12.17 0.24 -12.41
N LEU A 200 -12.77 0.60 -11.28
CA LEU A 200 -12.45 0.03 -9.97
C LEU A 200 -12.99 -1.40 -9.84
N ASN A 201 -12.12 -2.34 -9.51
CA ASN A 201 -12.56 -3.67 -9.08
C ASN A 201 -13.16 -3.59 -7.67
N THR A 202 -14.48 -3.72 -7.60
CA THR A 202 -15.22 -3.60 -6.34
C THR A 202 -14.97 -4.74 -5.37
N GLU A 203 -14.62 -5.94 -5.85
CA GLU A 203 -14.26 -7.09 -5.00
C GLU A 203 -12.95 -6.83 -4.27
N VAL A 204 -11.95 -6.31 -4.98
CA VAL A 204 -10.67 -5.91 -4.38
C VAL A 204 -10.88 -4.80 -3.35
N ALA A 205 -11.66 -3.78 -3.69
CA ALA A 205 -11.96 -2.70 -2.75
C ALA A 205 -12.70 -3.20 -1.50
N ALA A 206 -13.70 -4.06 -1.67
CA ALA A 206 -14.46 -4.66 -0.57
C ALA A 206 -13.57 -5.57 0.31
N PHE A 207 -12.73 -6.40 -0.28
CA PHE A 207 -11.77 -7.23 0.43
C PHE A 207 -10.83 -6.38 1.32
N LEU A 208 -10.37 -5.25 0.82
CA LEU A 208 -9.56 -4.32 1.59
C LEU A 208 -10.36 -3.51 2.61
N GLY A 209 -11.68 -3.70 2.70
CA GLY A 209 -12.59 -3.02 3.62
C GLY A 209 -12.95 -1.59 3.19
N TYR A 210 -12.85 -1.29 1.89
CA TYR A 210 -13.32 -0.04 1.31
C TYR A 210 -14.65 -0.29 0.60
N THR A 211 -15.74 0.10 1.22
CA THR A 211 -17.04 0.06 0.57
C THR A 211 -17.15 1.22 -0.42
N SER A 212 -17.55 0.91 -1.65
CA SER A 212 -17.99 1.94 -2.59
C SER A 212 -19.24 2.60 -1.99
N GLY A 213 -19.06 3.72 -1.30
CA GLY A 213 -20.20 4.55 -0.90
C GLY A 213 -20.93 5.00 -2.16
N ARG A 214 -22.12 4.46 -2.37
CA ARG A 214 -23.11 5.02 -3.28
C ARG A 214 -23.67 6.31 -2.69
#